data_63d3fc877977bd4b3e8f4fbaa6716a0a
#
_entry.id   63d3fc877977bd4b3e8f4fbaa6716a0a
#
_cell.length_a   1.000
_cell.length_b   1.000
_cell.length_c   1.000
_cell.angle_alpha   90.00
_cell.angle_beta   90.00
_cell.angle_gamma   90.00
#
_symmetry.space_group_name_H-M   'P 1'
#
loop_
_entity.id
_entity.type
_entity.pdbx_description
1 polymer ?
#
loop_
_entity_poly.entity_id
_entity_poly.type
_entity_poly.pdbx_seq_one_letter_code
_entity_poly.pdbx_strand_id
1 'polypeptide(L)'
;RAVTEITVYTGDHPGLFSRLAGGFAVAGASVVDAKIFTTTDGMALDVFWVQDAEGQAFDLSRVGRLKETLIKTLKGEILPRAQIDARRVKSRDEAFAVAPQVIFDNEASNVCTVVEIVARDRPGLLNDLTRALNAAQLSIHSAVIATYGEQAVDVFYVKDLFGHKIAHKGKIASIERALLTAMGGGGVRPARPAAASHTASPKP
;
A
#
# COMPACT_ATOMS: atom_id res chain seq x y z
N ARG A 1 -18.46 8.34 -1.78
CA ARG A 1 -17.26 8.72 -2.56
C ARG A 1 -17.54 8.44 -4.03
N ALA A 2 -17.23 9.38 -4.91
CA ALA A 2 -17.23 9.14 -6.35
C ALA A 2 -15.99 8.30 -6.68
N VAL A 3 -16.17 7.06 -7.10
CA VAL A 3 -15.09 6.13 -7.44
C VAL A 3 -15.42 5.35 -8.71
N THR A 4 -14.42 4.92 -9.43
CA THR A 4 -14.57 3.96 -10.53
C THR A 4 -14.03 2.62 -10.05
N GLU A 5 -14.82 1.56 -10.16
CA GLU A 5 -14.41 0.20 -9.84
C GLU A 5 -13.72 -0.43 -11.06
N ILE A 6 -12.55 -1.01 -10.82
CA ILE A 6 -11.75 -1.72 -11.82
C ILE A 6 -11.51 -3.14 -11.30
N THR A 7 -12.02 -4.13 -12.01
CA THR A 7 -11.75 -5.54 -11.72
C THR A 7 -10.65 -6.06 -12.63
N VAL A 8 -9.63 -6.69 -12.05
CA VAL A 8 -8.52 -7.34 -12.76
C VAL A 8 -8.62 -8.84 -12.52
N TYR A 9 -8.68 -9.61 -13.60
CA TYR A 9 -8.62 -11.08 -13.57
C TYR A 9 -7.42 -11.54 -14.36
N THR A 10 -6.46 -12.21 -13.69
CA THR A 10 -5.20 -12.64 -14.31
C THR A 10 -4.55 -13.76 -13.49
N GLY A 11 -3.53 -14.43 -14.04
CA GLY A 11 -2.74 -15.39 -13.26
C GLY A 11 -2.09 -14.71 -12.05
N ASP A 12 -2.26 -15.32 -10.85
CA ASP A 12 -1.64 -14.79 -9.65
C ASP A 12 -0.14 -15.10 -9.64
N HIS A 13 0.64 -14.12 -9.20
CA HIS A 13 2.08 -14.27 -9.02
C HIS A 13 2.62 -13.25 -8.00
N PRO A 14 3.75 -13.53 -7.34
CA PRO A 14 4.37 -12.60 -6.42
C PRO A 14 4.62 -11.24 -7.07
N GLY A 15 4.18 -10.17 -6.40
CA GLY A 15 4.35 -8.80 -6.87
C GLY A 15 3.29 -8.29 -7.86
N LEU A 16 2.25 -9.08 -8.16
CA LEU A 16 1.14 -8.67 -9.01
C LEU A 16 0.53 -7.34 -8.54
N PHE A 17 0.16 -7.26 -7.24
CA PHE A 17 -0.42 -6.05 -6.67
C PHE A 17 0.50 -4.83 -6.84
N SER A 18 1.80 -4.97 -6.62
CA SER A 18 2.74 -3.85 -6.77
C SER A 18 2.85 -3.37 -8.22
N ARG A 19 2.77 -4.28 -9.19
CA ARG A 19 2.74 -3.92 -10.62
C ARG A 19 1.46 -3.17 -10.97
N LEU A 20 0.31 -3.65 -10.48
CA LEU A 20 -0.98 -2.99 -10.69
C LEU A 20 -0.99 -1.59 -10.05
N ALA A 21 -0.55 -1.46 -8.78
CA ALA A 21 -0.43 -0.17 -8.10
C ALA A 21 0.47 0.81 -8.87
N GLY A 22 1.58 0.32 -9.42
CA GLY A 22 2.46 1.11 -10.28
C GLY A 22 1.80 1.52 -11.59
N GLY A 23 1.06 0.62 -12.23
CA GLY A 23 0.32 0.90 -13.46
C GLY A 23 -0.78 1.94 -13.27
N PHE A 24 -1.54 1.87 -12.16
CA PHE A 24 -2.52 2.88 -11.78
C PHE A 24 -1.85 4.25 -11.59
N ALA A 25 -0.75 4.31 -10.85
CA ALA A 25 -0.01 5.56 -10.64
C ALA A 25 0.52 6.17 -11.95
N VAL A 26 1.03 5.36 -12.88
CA VAL A 26 1.46 5.80 -14.22
C VAL A 26 0.29 6.34 -15.03
N ALA A 27 -0.89 5.70 -14.95
CA ALA A 27 -2.08 6.16 -15.65
C ALA A 27 -2.72 7.40 -15.01
N GLY A 28 -2.26 7.84 -13.83
CA GLY A 28 -2.83 8.95 -13.07
C GLY A 28 -4.14 8.58 -12.38
N ALA A 29 -4.30 7.30 -12.02
CA ALA A 29 -5.39 6.81 -11.21
C ALA A 29 -4.89 6.59 -9.77
N SER A 30 -5.59 7.16 -8.80
CA SER A 30 -5.33 7.00 -7.37
C SER A 30 -6.18 5.84 -6.84
N VAL A 31 -5.54 4.81 -6.30
CA VAL A 31 -6.25 3.69 -5.64
C VAL A 31 -6.66 4.15 -4.25
N VAL A 32 -7.95 4.03 -3.93
CA VAL A 32 -8.52 4.43 -2.63
C VAL A 32 -9.05 3.26 -1.82
N ASP A 33 -9.20 2.10 -2.46
CA ASP A 33 -9.52 0.83 -1.80
C ASP A 33 -9.12 -0.33 -2.73
N ALA A 34 -8.81 -1.49 -2.16
CA ALA A 34 -8.51 -2.68 -2.93
C ALA A 34 -8.90 -3.94 -2.18
N LYS A 35 -9.48 -4.90 -2.91
CA LYS A 35 -9.73 -6.26 -2.42
C LYS A 35 -9.01 -7.24 -3.32
N ILE A 36 -8.23 -8.12 -2.71
CA ILE A 36 -7.37 -9.07 -3.39
C ILE A 36 -7.87 -10.49 -3.09
N PHE A 37 -8.13 -11.24 -4.14
CA PHE A 37 -8.59 -12.63 -4.01
C PHE A 37 -7.78 -13.51 -4.94
N THR A 38 -7.24 -14.60 -4.40
CA THR A 38 -6.70 -15.68 -5.22
C THR A 38 -7.71 -16.82 -5.24
N THR A 39 -8.15 -17.19 -6.42
CA THR A 39 -9.08 -18.30 -6.65
C THR A 39 -8.37 -19.65 -6.50
N THR A 40 -9.12 -20.71 -6.33
CA THR A 40 -8.56 -22.06 -6.09
C THR A 40 -7.77 -22.61 -7.28
N ASP A 41 -7.98 -22.08 -8.47
CA ASP A 41 -7.25 -22.39 -9.70
C ASP A 41 -6.01 -21.51 -9.93
N GLY A 42 -5.64 -20.67 -8.93
CA GLY A 42 -4.44 -19.85 -8.98
C GLY A 42 -4.59 -18.56 -9.80
N MET A 43 -5.83 -18.12 -10.03
CA MET A 43 -6.08 -16.82 -10.65
C MET A 43 -6.29 -15.74 -9.59
N ALA A 44 -5.76 -14.55 -9.84
CA ALA A 44 -6.08 -13.36 -9.06
C ALA A 44 -7.36 -12.73 -9.61
N LEU A 45 -8.29 -12.42 -8.71
CA LEU A 45 -9.48 -11.62 -8.96
C LEU A 45 -9.42 -10.41 -8.04
N ASP A 46 -8.80 -9.35 -8.52
CA ASP A 46 -8.52 -8.16 -7.74
C ASP A 46 -9.50 -7.04 -8.11
N VAL A 47 -10.08 -6.40 -7.11
CA VAL A 47 -11.00 -5.27 -7.28
C VAL A 47 -10.36 -4.02 -6.70
N PHE A 48 -10.25 -2.98 -7.51
CA PHE A 48 -9.70 -1.68 -7.14
C PHE A 48 -10.77 -0.61 -7.28
N TRP A 49 -10.88 0.26 -6.30
CA TRP A 49 -11.64 1.50 -6.41
C TRP A 49 -10.67 2.65 -6.63
N VAL A 50 -10.85 3.36 -7.72
CA VAL A 50 -9.90 4.40 -8.14
C VAL A 50 -10.59 5.75 -8.34
N GLN A 51 -9.82 6.81 -8.13
CA GLN A 51 -10.16 8.20 -8.38
C GLN A 51 -9.12 8.85 -9.30
N ASP A 52 -9.47 9.99 -9.87
CA ASP A 52 -8.52 10.88 -10.52
C ASP A 52 -7.70 11.70 -9.50
N ALA A 53 -6.87 12.61 -10.00
CA ALA A 53 -6.04 13.48 -9.14
C ALA A 53 -6.86 14.50 -8.32
N GLU A 54 -8.07 14.78 -8.76
CA GLU A 54 -9.02 15.71 -8.13
C GLU A 54 -9.95 15.01 -7.13
N GLY A 55 -9.77 13.69 -6.91
CA GLY A 55 -10.58 12.89 -5.98
C GLY A 55 -11.98 12.57 -6.51
N GLN A 56 -12.20 12.67 -7.83
CA GLN A 56 -13.45 12.31 -8.48
C GLN A 56 -13.36 10.90 -9.08
N ALA A 57 -14.51 10.34 -9.49
CA ALA A 57 -14.52 9.08 -10.24
C ALA A 57 -13.61 9.20 -11.47
N PHE A 58 -12.78 8.17 -11.69
CA PHE A 58 -11.88 8.17 -12.83
C PHE A 58 -12.67 8.21 -14.16
N ASP A 59 -12.30 9.13 -15.04
CA ASP A 59 -13.02 9.39 -16.28
C ASP A 59 -13.07 8.14 -17.18
N LEU A 60 -14.29 7.71 -17.55
CA LEU A 60 -14.52 6.54 -18.38
C LEU A 60 -13.89 6.66 -19.78
N SER A 61 -13.73 7.87 -20.31
CA SER A 61 -13.03 8.11 -21.57
C SER A 61 -11.54 7.72 -21.50
N ARG A 62 -10.95 7.71 -20.32
CA ARG A 62 -9.55 7.36 -20.04
C ARG A 62 -9.36 5.88 -19.68
N VAL A 63 -10.44 5.12 -19.45
CA VAL A 63 -10.36 3.71 -19.03
C VAL A 63 -9.64 2.84 -20.08
N GLY A 64 -9.85 3.09 -21.37
CA GLY A 64 -9.13 2.38 -22.44
C GLY A 64 -7.60 2.52 -22.31
N ARG A 65 -7.13 3.75 -22.07
CA ARG A 65 -5.69 4.04 -21.87
C ARG A 65 -5.18 3.46 -20.55
N LEU A 66 -5.98 3.51 -19.50
CA LEU A 66 -5.66 2.87 -18.20
C LEU A 66 -5.46 1.36 -18.40
N LYS A 67 -6.41 0.68 -19.04
CA LYS A 67 -6.34 -0.75 -19.35
C LYS A 67 -5.05 -1.10 -20.13
N GLU A 68 -4.74 -0.33 -21.18
CA GLU A 68 -3.52 -0.53 -21.97
C GLU A 68 -2.26 -0.36 -21.09
N THR A 69 -2.23 0.65 -20.23
CA THR A 69 -1.11 0.89 -19.31
C THR A 69 -0.94 -0.28 -18.32
N LEU A 70 -2.03 -0.79 -17.75
CA LEU A 70 -1.98 -1.94 -16.85
C LEU A 70 -1.44 -3.19 -17.56
N ILE A 71 -1.95 -3.48 -18.77
CA ILE A 71 -1.48 -4.63 -19.57
C ILE A 71 0.02 -4.50 -19.88
N LYS A 72 0.49 -3.34 -20.33
CA LYS A 72 1.90 -3.10 -20.61
C LYS A 72 2.77 -3.23 -19.35
N THR A 73 2.27 -2.77 -18.21
CA THR A 73 2.96 -2.91 -16.93
C THR A 73 3.08 -4.38 -16.51
N LEU A 74 2.01 -5.15 -16.64
CA LEU A 74 2.00 -6.59 -16.32
C LEU A 74 2.94 -7.37 -17.24
N LYS A 75 3.02 -7.00 -18.52
CA LYS A 75 3.98 -7.59 -19.49
C LYS A 75 5.43 -7.14 -19.27
N GLY A 76 5.68 -6.15 -18.39
CA GLY A 76 7.01 -5.59 -18.17
C GLY A 76 7.49 -4.61 -19.23
N GLU A 77 6.62 -4.20 -20.18
CA GLU A 77 6.90 -3.21 -21.21
C GLU A 77 6.98 -1.79 -20.65
N ILE A 78 6.27 -1.53 -19.53
CA ILE A 78 6.36 -0.30 -18.76
C ILE A 78 6.96 -0.63 -17.39
N LEU A 79 8.01 0.11 -17.01
CA LEU A 79 8.61 0.10 -15.68
C LEU A 79 8.06 1.29 -14.89
N PRO A 80 7.05 1.09 -14.01
CA PRO A 80 6.36 2.18 -13.33
C PRO A 80 7.31 3.12 -12.58
N ARG A 81 8.33 2.58 -11.93
CA ARG A 81 9.28 3.35 -11.12
C ARG A 81 9.94 4.49 -11.92
N ALA A 82 10.44 4.20 -13.11
CA ALA A 82 11.11 5.22 -13.94
C ALA A 82 10.18 6.39 -14.28
N GLN A 83 8.90 6.12 -14.56
CA GLN A 83 7.92 7.15 -14.88
C GLN A 83 7.43 7.91 -13.63
N ILE A 84 7.30 7.23 -12.49
CA ILE A 84 6.91 7.83 -11.22
C ILE A 84 8.02 8.74 -10.70
N ASP A 85 9.28 8.28 -10.72
CA ASP A 85 10.43 9.07 -10.25
C ASP A 85 10.61 10.34 -11.10
N ALA A 86 10.38 10.29 -12.41
CA ALA A 86 10.40 11.47 -13.27
C ALA A 86 9.33 12.53 -12.90
N ARG A 87 8.21 12.10 -12.32
CA ARG A 87 7.15 13.01 -11.82
C ARG A 87 7.48 13.59 -10.45
N ARG A 88 8.19 12.84 -9.58
CA ARG A 88 8.58 13.29 -8.23
C ARG A 88 9.52 14.51 -8.25
N VAL A 89 10.39 14.61 -9.23
CA VAL A 89 11.34 15.72 -9.35
C VAL A 89 10.64 17.09 -9.47
N LYS A 90 9.36 17.10 -9.88
CA LYS A 90 8.56 18.33 -10.08
C LYS A 90 7.77 18.77 -8.84
N SER A 91 7.63 17.93 -7.81
CA SER A 91 6.83 18.20 -6.60
C SER A 91 7.75 18.37 -5.39
N ARG A 92 8.38 19.52 -5.27
CA ARG A 92 9.08 19.96 -4.05
C ARG A 92 8.24 21.02 -3.35
N ASP A 93 7.25 20.59 -2.56
CA ASP A 93 6.62 21.47 -1.58
C ASP A 93 6.70 20.84 -0.19
N GLU A 94 7.45 21.50 0.68
CA GLU A 94 7.77 21.13 2.08
C GLU A 94 6.75 21.76 3.05
N ALA A 95 5.44 21.59 2.84
CA ALA A 95 4.50 22.34 3.68
C ALA A 95 4.05 21.64 4.97
N PHE A 96 4.00 20.30 5.04
CA PHE A 96 3.59 19.60 6.26
C PHE A 96 4.37 18.29 6.47
N ALA A 97 4.95 18.15 7.66
CA ALA A 97 5.68 16.93 8.05
C ALA A 97 4.71 15.88 8.62
N VAL A 98 4.27 14.93 7.82
CA VAL A 98 3.64 13.71 8.32
C VAL A 98 4.75 12.77 8.78
N ALA A 99 4.83 12.48 10.07
CA ALA A 99 5.78 11.51 10.60
C ALA A 99 5.40 10.11 10.12
N PRO A 100 6.30 9.37 9.42
CA PRO A 100 5.99 8.05 8.95
C PRO A 100 5.87 7.07 10.13
N GLN A 101 4.83 6.23 10.11
CA GLN A 101 4.57 5.22 11.13
C GLN A 101 4.23 3.90 10.46
N VAL A 102 4.65 2.80 11.10
CA VAL A 102 4.28 1.43 10.73
C VAL A 102 3.86 0.70 12.00
N ILE A 103 2.66 0.16 12.01
CA ILE A 103 2.11 -0.57 13.15
C ILE A 103 1.76 -1.98 12.69
N PHE A 104 2.26 -2.99 13.41
CA PHE A 104 1.91 -4.39 13.20
C PHE A 104 0.94 -4.84 14.29
N ASP A 105 -0.20 -5.37 13.87
CA ASP A 105 -1.21 -5.93 14.77
C ASP A 105 -1.56 -7.36 14.34
N ASN A 106 -1.29 -8.32 15.23
CA ASN A 106 -1.62 -9.72 15.05
C ASN A 106 -2.96 -10.10 15.69
N GLU A 107 -3.58 -9.19 16.46
CA GLU A 107 -4.85 -9.44 17.13
C GLU A 107 -6.04 -8.93 16.32
N ALA A 108 -5.83 -7.94 15.45
CA ALA A 108 -6.89 -7.34 14.63
C ALA A 108 -7.48 -8.28 13.56
N SER A 109 -6.85 -9.41 13.27
CA SER A 109 -7.35 -10.43 12.35
C SER A 109 -7.02 -11.84 12.83
N ASN A 110 -7.94 -12.78 12.64
CA ASN A 110 -7.70 -14.18 12.99
C ASN A 110 -6.72 -14.88 12.03
N VAL A 111 -6.60 -14.40 10.80
CA VAL A 111 -5.90 -15.11 9.70
C VAL A 111 -4.75 -14.35 9.07
N CYS A 112 -4.66 -13.04 9.28
CA CYS A 112 -3.62 -12.18 8.72
C CYS A 112 -2.89 -11.39 9.80
N THR A 113 -1.65 -10.98 9.52
CA THR A 113 -1.03 -9.85 10.21
C THR A 113 -1.57 -8.58 9.57
N VAL A 114 -2.05 -7.65 10.38
CA VAL A 114 -2.46 -6.32 9.93
C VAL A 114 -1.27 -5.38 10.04
N VAL A 115 -0.98 -4.66 8.96
CA VAL A 115 0.09 -3.65 8.90
C VAL A 115 -0.55 -2.32 8.55
N GLU A 116 -0.63 -1.43 9.51
CA GLU A 116 -1.07 -0.05 9.31
C GLU A 116 0.14 0.84 9.02
N ILE A 117 0.04 1.65 7.99
CA ILE A 117 1.09 2.54 7.52
C ILE A 117 0.52 3.95 7.43
N VAL A 118 1.16 4.89 8.13
CA VAL A 118 0.88 6.31 8.02
C VAL A 118 2.07 6.98 7.36
N ALA A 119 1.82 7.72 6.27
CA ALA A 119 2.87 8.39 5.51
C ALA A 119 2.36 9.68 4.87
N ARG A 120 3.26 10.53 4.41
CA ARG A 120 2.90 11.61 3.51
C ARG A 120 2.51 11.03 2.15
N ASP A 121 1.34 11.41 1.66
CA ASP A 121 0.90 10.98 0.32
C ASP A 121 1.80 11.57 -0.78
N ARG A 122 2.05 10.76 -1.79
CA ARG A 122 2.84 11.14 -2.95
C ARG A 122 2.62 10.17 -4.11
N PRO A 123 2.84 10.62 -5.35
CA PRO A 123 2.77 9.71 -6.50
C PRO A 123 3.66 8.48 -6.31
N GLY A 124 3.07 7.30 -6.46
CA GLY A 124 3.75 6.00 -6.36
C GLY A 124 4.05 5.51 -4.95
N LEU A 125 3.54 6.16 -3.90
CA LEU A 125 3.69 5.66 -2.52
C LEU A 125 3.20 4.21 -2.40
N LEU A 126 1.98 3.92 -2.85
CA LEU A 126 1.39 2.57 -2.81
C LEU A 126 2.26 1.55 -3.57
N ASN A 127 2.84 1.93 -4.72
CA ASN A 127 3.76 1.06 -5.45
C ASN A 127 5.04 0.76 -4.65
N ASP A 128 5.61 1.75 -3.97
CA ASP A 128 6.81 1.56 -3.16
C ASP A 128 6.54 0.67 -1.95
N LEU A 129 5.41 0.90 -1.24
CA LEU A 129 5.00 0.11 -0.08
C LEU A 129 4.75 -1.35 -0.46
N THR A 130 3.97 -1.59 -1.52
CA THR A 130 3.65 -2.94 -1.97
C THR A 130 4.87 -3.68 -2.52
N ARG A 131 5.84 -2.98 -3.12
CA ARG A 131 7.14 -3.54 -3.49
C ARG A 131 7.97 -3.93 -2.28
N ALA A 132 7.97 -3.11 -1.21
CA ALA A 132 8.68 -3.44 0.02
C ALA A 132 8.07 -4.68 0.70
N LEU A 133 6.73 -4.78 0.75
CA LEU A 133 6.03 -5.96 1.26
C LEU A 133 6.36 -7.21 0.44
N ASN A 134 6.34 -7.11 -0.89
CA ASN A 134 6.70 -8.23 -1.78
C ASN A 134 8.17 -8.64 -1.62
N ALA A 135 9.10 -7.68 -1.53
CA ALA A 135 10.53 -7.97 -1.29
C ALA A 135 10.78 -8.64 0.07
N ALA A 136 9.93 -8.35 1.06
CA ALA A 136 9.93 -9.03 2.35
C ALA A 136 9.24 -10.41 2.32
N GLN A 137 8.87 -10.88 1.12
CA GLN A 137 8.18 -12.16 0.91
C GLN A 137 6.82 -12.25 1.62
N LEU A 138 6.04 -11.18 1.55
CA LEU A 138 4.69 -11.14 2.07
C LEU A 138 3.67 -11.17 0.93
N SER A 139 2.62 -11.96 1.12
CA SER A 139 1.43 -11.97 0.30
C SER A 139 0.40 -10.99 0.86
N ILE A 140 -0.08 -10.07 0.04
CA ILE A 140 -1.15 -9.13 0.39
C ILE A 140 -2.48 -9.83 0.09
N HIS A 141 -3.31 -9.95 1.12
CA HIS A 141 -4.61 -10.60 1.03
C HIS A 141 -5.76 -9.61 0.87
N SER A 142 -5.61 -8.44 1.45
CA SER A 142 -6.53 -7.30 1.31
C SER A 142 -5.78 -6.02 1.65
N ALA A 143 -6.26 -4.88 1.14
CA ALA A 143 -5.74 -3.58 1.49
C ALA A 143 -6.87 -2.55 1.54
N VAL A 144 -6.83 -1.67 2.52
CA VAL A 144 -7.66 -0.45 2.59
C VAL A 144 -6.72 0.73 2.45
N ILE A 145 -6.93 1.52 1.41
CA ILE A 145 -6.09 2.65 1.05
C ILE A 145 -6.89 3.93 1.28
N ALA A 146 -6.40 4.83 2.10
CA ALA A 146 -7.11 6.07 2.37
C ALA A 146 -6.14 7.26 2.40
N THR A 147 -6.57 8.37 1.79
CA THR A 147 -5.83 9.63 1.82
C THR A 147 -6.68 10.71 2.45
N TYR A 148 -6.12 11.41 3.43
CA TYR A 148 -6.73 12.52 4.16
C TYR A 148 -5.84 13.76 4.00
N GLY A 149 -6.17 14.60 3.02
CA GLY A 149 -5.29 15.70 2.64
C GLY A 149 -3.93 15.21 2.15
N GLU A 150 -2.86 15.53 2.85
CA GLU A 150 -1.50 15.06 2.53
C GLU A 150 -1.09 13.76 3.28
N GLN A 151 -1.98 13.19 4.07
CA GLN A 151 -1.71 11.98 4.85
C GLN A 151 -2.33 10.75 4.19
N ALA A 152 -1.51 9.78 3.82
CA ALA A 152 -1.93 8.44 3.46
C ALA A 152 -2.01 7.58 4.73
N VAL A 153 -3.09 6.82 4.87
CA VAL A 153 -3.29 5.82 5.92
C VAL A 153 -3.68 4.53 5.24
N ASP A 154 -2.72 3.63 5.08
CA ASP A 154 -2.90 2.39 4.34
C ASP A 154 -2.87 1.21 5.31
N VAL A 155 -3.83 0.32 5.20
CA VAL A 155 -3.94 -0.89 6.03
C VAL A 155 -3.83 -2.10 5.13
N PHE A 156 -2.79 -2.92 5.35
CA PHE A 156 -2.56 -4.15 4.60
C PHE A 156 -2.81 -5.38 5.48
N TYR A 157 -3.57 -6.32 4.97
CA TYR A 157 -3.74 -7.64 5.55
C TYR A 157 -2.78 -8.60 4.86
N VAL A 158 -1.74 -9.04 5.54
CA VAL A 158 -0.63 -9.79 4.95
C VAL A 158 -0.42 -11.15 5.61
N LYS A 159 0.16 -12.06 4.83
CA LYS A 159 0.65 -13.36 5.28
C LYS A 159 2.07 -13.58 4.76
N ASP A 160 2.80 -14.52 5.37
CA ASP A 160 4.03 -15.01 4.79
C ASP A 160 3.76 -15.93 3.58
N LEU A 161 4.82 -16.40 2.91
CA LEU A 161 4.68 -17.30 1.75
C LEU A 161 4.06 -18.67 2.08
N PHE A 162 4.01 -19.02 3.36
CA PHE A 162 3.38 -20.25 3.84
C PHE A 162 1.92 -20.04 4.28
N GLY A 163 1.40 -18.85 4.12
CA GLY A 163 0.03 -18.48 4.50
C GLY A 163 -0.17 -18.19 5.99
N HIS A 164 0.90 -17.99 6.76
CA HIS A 164 0.85 -17.74 8.19
C HIS A 164 0.99 -16.25 8.53
N LYS A 165 0.55 -15.87 9.73
CA LYS A 165 0.85 -14.56 10.34
C LYS A 165 2.35 -14.40 10.60
N ILE A 166 2.83 -13.18 10.59
CA ILE A 166 4.22 -12.84 10.89
C ILE A 166 4.40 -12.72 12.40
N ALA A 167 4.86 -13.79 13.05
CA ALA A 167 5.04 -13.83 14.51
C ALA A 167 6.46 -13.45 14.96
N HIS A 168 7.45 -13.63 14.10
CA HIS A 168 8.86 -13.44 14.48
C HIS A 168 9.22 -11.96 14.57
N LYS A 169 9.56 -11.48 15.78
CA LYS A 169 9.87 -10.07 16.05
C LYS A 169 10.99 -9.50 15.18
N GLY A 170 12.03 -10.28 14.88
CA GLY A 170 13.13 -9.86 14.01
C GLY A 170 12.68 -9.66 12.55
N LYS A 171 11.75 -10.48 12.06
CA LYS A 171 11.15 -10.32 10.73
C LYS A 171 10.28 -9.05 10.70
N ILE A 172 9.46 -8.82 11.73
CA ILE A 172 8.64 -7.60 11.87
C ILE A 172 9.54 -6.36 11.81
N ALA A 173 10.59 -6.29 12.63
CA ALA A 173 11.51 -5.15 12.65
C ALA A 173 12.24 -4.92 11.30
N SER A 174 12.53 -5.99 10.56
CA SER A 174 13.12 -5.89 9.22
C SER A 174 12.14 -5.31 8.21
N ILE A 175 10.87 -5.76 8.25
CA ILE A 175 9.80 -5.27 7.37
C ILE A 175 9.49 -3.80 7.68
N GLU A 176 9.36 -3.45 8.97
CA GLU A 176 9.15 -2.07 9.43
C GLU A 176 10.22 -1.12 8.85
N ARG A 177 11.50 -1.49 8.96
CA ARG A 177 12.61 -0.70 8.41
C ARG A 177 12.53 -0.55 6.90
N ALA A 178 12.17 -1.62 6.18
CA ALA A 178 12.00 -1.59 4.73
C ALA A 178 10.85 -0.66 4.32
N LEU A 179 9.73 -0.69 5.03
CA LEU A 179 8.58 0.18 4.80
C LEU A 179 8.92 1.65 5.10
N LEU A 180 9.57 1.94 6.24
CA LEU A 180 10.04 3.28 6.58
C LEU A 180 10.98 3.84 5.51
N THR A 181 11.89 3.00 4.99
CA THR A 181 12.77 3.38 3.88
C THR A 181 11.99 3.67 2.60
N ALA A 182 10.98 2.85 2.28
CA ALA A 182 10.12 3.04 1.11
C ALA A 182 9.30 4.35 1.16
N MET A 183 8.92 4.78 2.36
CA MET A 183 8.24 6.06 2.59
C MET A 183 9.16 7.29 2.45
N GLY A 184 10.46 7.10 2.35
CA GLY A 184 11.45 8.20 2.33
C GLY A 184 11.95 8.60 3.72
N GLY A 185 11.61 7.80 4.75
CA GLY A 185 11.96 8.04 6.15
C GLY A 185 13.35 7.54 6.58
N GLY A 186 14.32 7.51 5.71
CA GLY A 186 15.69 7.12 6.05
C GLY A 186 16.35 8.13 7.02
N GLY A 187 15.97 8.06 8.32
CA GLY A 187 16.59 8.92 9.33
C GLY A 187 15.80 9.12 10.63
N VAL A 188 14.56 8.66 10.74
CA VAL A 188 13.77 8.86 11.96
C VAL A 188 13.82 7.60 12.84
N ARG A 189 14.35 7.74 14.07
CA ARG A 189 14.26 6.70 15.11
C ARG A 189 12.78 6.45 15.42
N PRO A 190 12.35 5.18 15.58
CA PRO A 190 10.97 4.88 15.95
C PRO A 190 10.62 5.56 17.28
N ALA A 191 9.48 6.24 17.33
CA ALA A 191 8.92 6.77 18.55
C ALA A 191 8.63 5.59 19.50
N ARG A 192 9.17 5.63 20.73
CA ARG A 192 8.83 4.67 21.78
C ARG A 192 7.32 4.75 22.05
N PRO A 193 6.62 3.61 22.12
CA PRO A 193 5.21 3.64 22.53
C PRO A 193 5.10 4.30 23.90
N ALA A 194 4.18 5.25 24.04
CA ALA A 194 3.88 5.89 25.31
C ALA A 194 3.42 4.80 26.28
N ALA A 195 4.15 4.65 27.39
CA ALA A 195 3.78 3.76 28.46
C ALA A 195 2.39 4.19 28.99
N ALA A 196 1.43 3.27 28.93
CA ALA A 196 0.14 3.46 29.57
C ALA A 196 0.37 3.72 31.06
N SER A 197 0.10 4.94 31.51
CA SER A 197 0.12 5.30 32.92
C SER A 197 -1.06 4.62 33.61
N HIS A 198 -0.78 3.50 34.25
CA HIS A 198 -1.69 2.93 35.25
C HIS A 198 -1.70 3.88 36.45
N THR A 199 -2.70 4.73 36.53
CA THR A 199 -3.05 5.42 37.77
C THR A 199 -3.71 4.42 38.68
N ALA A 200 -2.94 3.94 39.67
CA ALA A 200 -3.48 3.21 40.79
C ALA A 200 -4.30 4.18 41.65
N SER A 201 -5.60 3.91 41.79
CA SER A 201 -6.45 4.56 42.80
C SER A 201 -6.08 4.07 44.21
N PRO A 202 -5.99 4.93 45.23
CA PRO A 202 -5.85 4.49 46.60
C PRO A 202 -7.21 3.97 47.11
N LYS A 203 -7.18 2.81 47.73
CA LYS A 203 -8.30 2.32 48.56
C LYS A 203 -8.29 2.98 49.93
N PRO A 204 -9.49 3.14 50.58
CA PRO A 204 -9.68 3.74 51.86
C PRO A 204 -9.13 2.92 53.02
#